data_b6895b8c793b5ece4a6a720a660af6d5
#
_entry.id   b6895b8c793b5ece4a6a720a660af6d5
#
_cell.length_a   1.000
_cell.length_b   1.000
_cell.length_c   1.000
_cell.angle_alpha   90.00
_cell.angle_beta   90.00
_cell.angle_gamma   90.00
#
_symmetry.space_group_name_H-M   'P 1'
#
loop_
_entity.id
_entity.type
_entity.pdbx_description
1 polymer ?
#
loop_
_entity_poly.entity_id
_entity_poly.type
_entity_poly.pdbx_seq_one_letter_code
_entity_poly.pdbx_strand_id
1 'polypeptide(L)'
;MTFQDILAALAVVLNGLPQALLALTYGFGAFPTALAFFAGTAGVLIFQQVAPISFQAESIVLAGTMGRDRNERLNIVFFAGILMAVLGALGTLETITQAIGLSILNAMMAGVGIILAKTAVDMTKEAPLAGGISMGVGLLTYFITQNLIYTVIVSVVESSIVWNILCRNKDT
;
A
#
# COMPACT_ATOMS: atom_id res chain seq x y z
N MET A 1 14.80 -21.37 -8.60
CA MET A 1 13.78 -20.78 -7.69
C MET A 1 13.80 -21.57 -6.40
N THR A 2 14.09 -20.93 -5.31
CA THR A 2 14.05 -21.53 -3.98
C THR A 2 12.65 -21.39 -3.40
N PHE A 3 12.30 -22.19 -2.39
CA PHE A 3 11.03 -22.03 -1.66
C PHE A 3 10.88 -20.61 -1.08
N GLN A 4 11.98 -20.00 -0.69
CA GLN A 4 12.00 -18.61 -0.20
C GLN A 4 11.61 -17.60 -1.30
N ASP A 5 12.00 -17.82 -2.56
CA ASP A 5 11.62 -16.94 -3.68
C ASP A 5 10.10 -16.98 -3.92
N ILE A 6 9.48 -18.16 -3.76
CA ILE A 6 8.03 -18.32 -3.91
C ILE A 6 7.30 -17.61 -2.76
N LEU A 7 7.77 -17.76 -1.52
CA LEU A 7 7.20 -17.06 -0.37
C LEU A 7 7.33 -15.55 -0.50
N ALA A 8 8.48 -15.06 -0.97
CA ALA A 8 8.70 -13.64 -1.21
C ALA A 8 7.75 -13.10 -2.30
N ALA A 9 7.60 -13.84 -3.41
CA ALA A 9 6.66 -13.47 -4.47
C ALA A 9 5.21 -13.42 -3.96
N LEU A 10 4.79 -14.42 -3.18
CA LEU A 10 3.46 -14.46 -2.56
C LEU A 10 3.25 -13.26 -1.62
N ALA A 11 4.25 -12.93 -0.81
CA ALA A 11 4.19 -11.79 0.10
C ALA A 11 4.03 -10.45 -0.65
N VAL A 12 4.72 -10.27 -1.79
CA VAL A 12 4.58 -9.09 -2.65
C VAL A 12 3.15 -8.98 -3.19
N VAL A 13 2.58 -10.08 -3.68
CA VAL A 13 1.19 -10.10 -4.16
C VAL A 13 0.21 -9.77 -3.04
N LEU A 14 0.36 -10.41 -1.87
CA LEU A 14 -0.48 -10.15 -0.71
C LEU A 14 -0.36 -8.72 -0.20
N ASN A 15 0.82 -8.11 -0.27
CA ASN A 15 1.01 -6.69 0.08
C ASN A 15 0.36 -5.74 -0.93
N GLY A 16 0.26 -6.13 -2.20
CA GLY A 16 -0.42 -5.35 -3.23
C GLY A 16 -1.94 -5.30 -3.09
N LEU A 17 -2.56 -6.37 -2.55
CA LEU A 17 -4.02 -6.46 -2.39
C LEU A 17 -4.61 -5.35 -1.49
N PRO A 18 -4.11 -5.08 -0.27
CA PRO A 18 -4.59 -3.98 0.55
C PRO A 18 -4.47 -2.63 -0.14
N GLN A 19 -3.42 -2.40 -0.90
CA GLN A 19 -3.23 -1.15 -1.66
C GLN A 19 -4.29 -1.00 -2.76
N ALA A 20 -4.57 -2.07 -3.49
CA ALA A 20 -5.63 -2.08 -4.50
C ALA A 20 -7.01 -1.83 -3.88
N LEU A 21 -7.32 -2.50 -2.77
CA LEU A 21 -8.58 -2.29 -2.04
C LEU A 21 -8.69 -0.86 -1.52
N LEU A 22 -7.61 -0.32 -0.96
CA LEU A 22 -7.56 1.07 -0.49
C LEU A 22 -7.82 2.06 -1.63
N ALA A 23 -7.28 1.82 -2.83
CA ALA A 23 -7.57 2.64 -3.99
C ALA A 23 -9.07 2.61 -4.35
N LEU A 24 -9.71 1.45 -4.30
CA LEU A 24 -11.15 1.33 -4.54
C LEU A 24 -11.98 2.09 -3.50
N THR A 25 -11.61 2.09 -2.23
CA THR A 25 -12.31 2.84 -1.17
C THR A 25 -12.27 4.34 -1.40
N TYR A 26 -11.20 4.85 -1.99
CA TYR A 26 -11.09 6.26 -2.39
C TYR A 26 -11.73 6.58 -3.75
N GLY A 27 -12.41 5.61 -4.37
CA GLY A 27 -13.18 5.78 -5.61
C GLY A 27 -12.35 5.69 -6.89
N PHE A 28 -11.12 5.17 -6.82
CA PHE A 28 -10.36 4.81 -8.02
C PHE A 28 -11.00 3.59 -8.70
N GLY A 29 -11.02 3.57 -10.04
CA GLY A 29 -11.61 2.47 -10.78
C GLY A 29 -10.75 1.20 -10.69
N ALA A 30 -11.39 0.03 -10.59
CA ALA A 30 -10.68 -1.25 -10.50
C ALA A 30 -9.78 -1.53 -11.72
N PHE A 31 -10.31 -1.30 -12.92
CA PHE A 31 -9.54 -1.52 -14.16
C PHE A 31 -8.33 -0.60 -14.30
N PRO A 32 -8.42 0.74 -14.12
CA PRO A 32 -7.24 1.60 -14.13
C PRO A 32 -6.22 1.24 -13.05
N THR A 33 -6.67 0.84 -11.85
CA THR A 33 -5.77 0.39 -10.77
C THR A 33 -5.01 -0.87 -11.17
N ALA A 34 -5.70 -1.88 -11.72
CA ALA A 34 -5.06 -3.09 -12.21
C ALA A 34 -4.07 -2.81 -13.35
N LEU A 35 -4.43 -1.92 -14.27
CA LEU A 35 -3.54 -1.50 -15.37
C LEU A 35 -2.28 -0.80 -14.85
N ALA A 36 -2.40 0.02 -13.81
CA ALA A 36 -1.25 0.69 -13.19
C ALA A 36 -0.28 -0.33 -12.55
N PHE A 37 -0.79 -1.35 -11.85
CA PHE A 37 0.04 -2.44 -11.34
C PHE A 37 0.72 -3.23 -12.46
N PHE A 38 -0.03 -3.55 -13.52
CA PHE A 38 0.52 -4.24 -14.69
C PHE A 38 1.63 -3.43 -15.37
N ALA A 39 1.42 -2.15 -15.61
CA ALA A 39 2.41 -1.25 -16.20
C ALA A 39 3.67 -1.14 -15.32
N GLY A 40 3.51 -1.05 -14.00
CA GLY A 40 4.62 -1.06 -13.05
C GLY A 40 5.42 -2.37 -13.13
N THR A 41 4.74 -3.51 -13.14
CA THR A 41 5.38 -4.83 -13.26
C THR A 41 6.13 -4.97 -14.59
N ALA A 42 5.51 -4.54 -15.70
CA ALA A 42 6.17 -4.54 -17.00
C ALA A 42 7.44 -3.65 -17.01
N GLY A 43 7.38 -2.48 -16.38
CA GLY A 43 8.53 -1.60 -16.21
C GLY A 43 9.67 -2.27 -15.44
N VAL A 44 9.38 -2.94 -14.33
CA VAL A 44 10.37 -3.68 -13.53
C VAL A 44 11.06 -4.76 -14.38
N LEU A 45 10.28 -5.50 -15.19
CA LEU A 45 10.82 -6.55 -16.07
C LEU A 45 11.69 -5.98 -17.20
N ILE A 46 11.25 -4.88 -17.82
CA ILE A 46 11.96 -4.25 -18.96
C ILE A 46 13.29 -3.64 -18.50
N PHE A 47 13.25 -2.90 -17.41
CA PHE A 47 14.42 -2.17 -16.90
C PHE A 47 15.26 -2.99 -15.93
N GLN A 48 14.85 -4.19 -15.57
CA GLN A 48 15.53 -5.09 -14.61
C GLN A 48 15.90 -4.38 -13.29
N GLN A 49 15.02 -3.49 -12.84
CA GLN A 49 15.21 -2.70 -11.63
C GLN A 49 14.30 -3.24 -10.52
N VAL A 50 14.83 -3.32 -9.31
CA VAL A 50 14.03 -3.61 -8.12
C VAL A 50 13.39 -2.28 -7.68
N ALA A 51 12.33 -1.88 -8.37
CA ALA A 51 11.58 -0.67 -8.03
C ALA A 51 10.23 -1.06 -7.41
N PRO A 52 9.66 -0.21 -6.54
CA PRO A 52 8.28 -0.39 -6.07
C PRO A 52 7.35 -0.42 -7.28
N ILE A 53 6.49 -1.42 -7.32
CA ILE A 53 5.62 -1.72 -8.46
C ILE A 53 4.43 -0.74 -8.49
N SER A 54 4.65 0.54 -8.58
CA SER A 54 3.59 1.54 -8.73
C SER A 54 2.72 1.82 -7.50
N PHE A 55 1.87 2.73 -7.63
CA PHE A 55 0.71 3.17 -6.85
C PHE A 55 0.72 2.70 -5.37
N GLN A 56 1.58 3.29 -4.58
CA GLN A 56 1.78 2.91 -3.19
C GLN A 56 0.66 3.45 -2.30
N ALA A 57 0.42 2.80 -1.18
CA ALA A 57 -0.60 3.18 -0.21
C ALA A 57 -0.49 4.65 0.21
N GLU A 58 0.73 5.17 0.33
CA GLU A 58 1.01 6.57 0.68
C GLU A 58 0.41 7.53 -0.36
N SER A 59 0.67 7.28 -1.64
CA SER A 59 0.17 8.12 -2.73
C SER A 59 -1.35 8.04 -2.83
N ILE A 60 -1.93 6.86 -2.62
CA ILE A 60 -3.38 6.64 -2.60
C ILE A 60 -4.02 7.43 -1.48
N VAL A 61 -3.49 7.33 -0.26
CA VAL A 61 -4.03 8.01 0.92
C VAL A 61 -3.87 9.53 0.79
N LEU A 62 -2.73 10.01 0.33
CA LEU A 62 -2.52 11.44 0.10
C LEU A 62 -3.52 11.98 -0.93
N ALA A 63 -3.63 11.36 -2.10
CA ALA A 63 -4.61 11.77 -3.10
C ALA A 63 -6.05 11.67 -2.59
N GLY A 64 -6.35 10.60 -1.86
CA GLY A 64 -7.67 10.35 -1.29
C GLY A 64 -8.08 11.35 -0.22
N THR A 65 -7.14 11.82 0.61
CA THR A 65 -7.40 12.76 1.70
C THR A 65 -7.30 14.23 1.26
N MET A 66 -6.47 14.56 0.29
CA MET A 66 -6.32 15.92 -0.23
C MET A 66 -7.41 16.28 -1.24
N GLY A 67 -7.83 15.33 -2.07
CA GLY A 67 -8.86 15.54 -3.07
C GLY A 67 -10.27 15.48 -2.46
N ARG A 68 -11.08 16.53 -2.71
CA ARG A 68 -12.46 16.63 -2.22
C ARG A 68 -13.42 15.71 -2.97
N ASP A 69 -13.21 15.57 -4.26
CA ASP A 69 -13.99 14.72 -5.13
C ASP A 69 -13.12 13.75 -5.95
N ARG A 70 -13.77 12.87 -6.70
CA ARG A 70 -13.10 11.86 -7.52
C ARG A 70 -12.21 12.49 -8.60
N ASN A 71 -12.66 13.56 -9.24
CA ASN A 71 -11.92 14.20 -10.32
C ASN A 71 -10.67 14.89 -9.78
N GLU A 72 -10.76 15.54 -8.65
CA GLU A 72 -9.64 16.16 -7.98
C GLU A 72 -8.57 15.14 -7.59
N ARG A 73 -8.99 14.00 -7.03
CA ARG A 73 -8.10 12.87 -6.69
C ARG A 73 -7.38 12.31 -7.92
N LEU A 74 -8.11 12.12 -9.02
CA LEU A 74 -7.53 11.65 -10.28
C LEU A 74 -6.52 12.66 -10.84
N ASN A 75 -6.82 13.96 -10.79
CA ASN A 75 -5.91 15.01 -11.22
C ASN A 75 -4.63 15.04 -10.38
N ILE A 76 -4.74 14.91 -9.05
CA ILE A 76 -3.58 14.85 -8.16
C ILE A 76 -2.66 13.70 -8.58
N VAL A 77 -3.20 12.50 -8.76
CA VAL A 77 -2.40 11.32 -9.16
C VAL A 77 -1.80 11.51 -10.56
N PHE A 78 -2.58 12.04 -11.51
CA PHE A 78 -2.13 12.25 -12.87
C PHE A 78 -0.97 13.25 -12.96
N PHE A 79 -1.10 14.41 -12.34
CA PHE A 79 -0.04 15.42 -12.36
C PHE A 79 1.18 14.99 -11.55
N ALA A 80 0.99 14.32 -10.42
CA ALA A 80 2.10 13.73 -9.67
C ALA A 80 2.85 12.68 -10.49
N GLY A 81 2.13 11.82 -11.23
CA GLY A 81 2.72 10.83 -12.12
C GLY A 81 3.53 11.47 -13.25
N ILE A 82 2.99 12.51 -13.92
CA ILE A 82 3.72 13.24 -14.95
C ILE A 82 4.98 13.89 -14.38
N LEU A 83 4.86 14.56 -13.23
CA LEU A 83 6.00 15.22 -12.60
C LEU A 83 7.11 14.21 -12.27
N MET A 84 6.74 13.08 -11.68
CA MET A 84 7.70 12.01 -11.35
C MET A 84 8.33 11.40 -12.61
N ALA A 85 7.56 11.21 -13.67
CA ALA A 85 8.08 10.71 -14.94
C ALA A 85 9.09 11.69 -15.58
N VAL A 86 8.79 12.98 -15.56
CA VAL A 86 9.71 14.02 -16.07
C VAL A 86 10.99 14.08 -15.23
N LEU A 87 10.88 14.12 -13.90
CA LEU A 87 12.04 14.14 -13.01
C LEU A 87 12.90 12.88 -13.15
N GLY A 88 12.25 11.73 -13.33
CA GLY A 88 12.93 10.46 -13.59
C GLY A 88 13.66 10.44 -14.93
N ALA A 89 13.01 10.91 -16.01
CA ALA A 89 13.62 11.01 -17.34
C ALA A 89 14.80 11.98 -17.40
N LEU A 90 14.76 13.06 -16.61
CA LEU A 90 15.86 14.01 -16.48
C LEU A 90 16.99 13.52 -15.57
N GLY A 91 16.82 12.37 -14.89
CA GLY A 91 17.82 11.85 -13.95
C GLY A 91 18.01 12.72 -12.69
N THR A 92 17.09 13.65 -12.42
CA THR A 92 17.22 14.64 -11.33
C THR A 92 16.79 14.08 -9.96
N LEU A 93 16.10 12.95 -9.91
CA LEU A 93 15.59 12.37 -8.67
C LEU A 93 16.70 12.05 -7.66
N GLU A 94 17.82 11.53 -8.13
CA GLU A 94 18.97 11.21 -7.27
C GLU A 94 19.57 12.50 -6.68
N THR A 95 19.74 13.53 -7.49
CA THR A 95 20.24 14.85 -7.04
C THR A 95 19.32 15.49 -6.02
N ILE A 96 18.00 15.43 -6.25
CA ILE A 96 16.99 15.94 -5.31
C ILE A 96 17.05 15.16 -3.99
N THR A 97 17.13 13.83 -4.06
CA THR A 97 17.20 12.95 -2.88
C THR A 97 18.46 13.25 -2.04
N GLN A 98 19.60 13.44 -2.70
CA GLN A 98 20.85 13.79 -2.03
C GLN A 98 20.79 15.20 -1.42
N ALA A 99 20.18 16.17 -2.12
CA ALA A 99 20.02 17.54 -1.62
C ALA A 99 19.08 17.63 -0.40
N ILE A 100 18.01 16.84 -0.37
CA ILE A 100 17.07 16.77 0.77
C ILE A 100 17.76 16.17 1.99
N GLY A 101 18.58 15.16 1.79
CA GLY A 101 19.31 14.46 2.85
C GLY A 101 18.46 13.45 3.64
N LEU A 102 19.16 12.49 4.23
CA LEU A 102 18.55 11.31 4.87
C LEU A 102 17.63 11.68 6.06
N SER A 103 17.97 12.71 6.81
CA SER A 103 17.19 13.13 7.97
C SER A 103 15.80 13.63 7.58
N ILE A 104 15.70 14.41 6.52
CA ILE A 104 14.42 14.91 6.03
C ILE A 104 13.60 13.77 5.41
N LEU A 105 14.25 12.89 4.64
CA LEU A 105 13.58 11.69 4.09
C LEU A 105 13.00 10.81 5.20
N ASN A 106 13.74 10.55 6.26
CA ASN A 106 13.25 9.77 7.40
C ASN A 106 12.08 10.48 8.11
N ALA A 107 12.11 11.79 8.24
CA ALA A 107 11.01 12.57 8.82
C ALA A 107 9.76 12.51 7.93
N MET A 108 9.92 12.58 6.61
CA MET A 108 8.81 12.40 5.66
C MET A 108 8.21 11.00 5.77
N MET A 109 9.03 9.95 5.83
CA MET A 109 8.55 8.57 6.00
C MET A 109 7.82 8.38 7.32
N ALA A 110 8.29 8.99 8.41
CA ALA A 110 7.57 8.98 9.68
C ALA A 110 6.20 9.68 9.58
N GLY A 111 6.12 10.81 8.90
CA GLY A 111 4.86 11.51 8.63
C GLY A 111 3.88 10.66 7.83
N VAL A 112 4.35 10.00 6.78
CA VAL A 112 3.55 9.04 6.00
C VAL A 112 3.06 7.89 6.89
N GLY A 113 3.93 7.33 7.73
CA GLY A 113 3.57 6.27 8.67
C GLY A 113 2.43 6.69 9.62
N ILE A 114 2.43 7.92 10.11
CA ILE A 114 1.35 8.46 10.95
C ILE A 114 0.02 8.55 10.17
N ILE A 115 0.07 9.01 8.91
CA ILE A 115 -1.13 9.09 8.05
C ILE A 115 -1.70 7.69 7.78
N LEU A 116 -0.85 6.72 7.47
CA LEU A 116 -1.27 5.33 7.24
C LEU A 116 -1.84 4.70 8.52
N ALA A 117 -1.22 4.93 9.66
CA ALA A 117 -1.73 4.46 10.95
C ALA A 117 -3.12 5.04 11.25
N LYS A 118 -3.33 6.34 11.02
CA LYS A 118 -4.65 6.97 11.14
C LYS A 118 -5.67 6.31 10.20
N THR A 119 -5.30 6.09 8.95
CA THR A 119 -6.18 5.43 7.96
C THR A 119 -6.54 4.01 8.41
N ALA A 120 -5.59 3.24 8.93
CA ALA A 120 -5.85 1.91 9.47
C ALA A 120 -6.85 1.93 10.64
N VAL A 121 -6.71 2.90 11.56
CA VAL A 121 -7.66 3.11 12.65
C VAL A 121 -9.05 3.50 12.12
N ASP A 122 -9.12 4.36 11.12
CA ASP A 122 -10.41 4.76 10.53
C ASP A 122 -11.09 3.59 9.81
N MET A 123 -10.36 2.76 9.08
CA MET A 123 -10.88 1.52 8.48
C MET A 123 -11.35 0.51 9.56
N THR A 124 -10.66 0.44 10.69
CA THR A 124 -11.08 -0.42 11.81
C THR A 124 -12.44 -0.02 12.37
N LYS A 125 -12.84 1.25 12.29
CA LYS A 125 -14.17 1.71 12.76
C LYS A 125 -15.32 1.16 11.92
N GLU A 126 -15.10 0.81 10.66
CA GLU A 126 -16.12 0.22 9.78
C GLU A 126 -16.42 -1.25 10.16
N ALA A 127 -15.40 -1.98 10.65
CA ALA A 127 -15.53 -3.37 11.11
C ALA A 127 -14.73 -3.59 12.41
N PRO A 128 -15.23 -3.09 13.56
CA PRO A 128 -14.41 -2.94 14.77
C PRO A 128 -13.87 -4.25 15.33
N LEU A 129 -14.62 -5.33 15.24
CA LEU A 129 -14.15 -6.64 15.70
C LEU A 129 -13.05 -7.20 14.78
N ALA A 130 -13.32 -7.29 13.48
CA ALA A 130 -12.35 -7.83 12.53
C ALA A 130 -11.10 -6.94 12.42
N GLY A 131 -11.28 -5.63 12.29
CA GLY A 131 -10.18 -4.67 12.19
C GLY A 131 -9.34 -4.57 13.47
N GLY A 132 -9.99 -4.58 14.64
CA GLY A 132 -9.30 -4.53 15.92
C GLY A 132 -8.46 -5.78 16.19
N ILE A 133 -9.00 -6.97 15.92
CA ILE A 133 -8.28 -8.24 16.04
C ILE A 133 -7.11 -8.27 15.05
N SER A 134 -7.36 -7.92 13.78
CA SER A 134 -6.32 -7.89 12.74
C SER A 134 -5.18 -6.94 13.07
N MET A 135 -5.49 -5.75 13.55
CA MET A 135 -4.48 -4.77 13.96
C MET A 135 -3.67 -5.30 15.17
N GLY A 136 -4.34 -5.89 16.15
CA GLY A 136 -3.68 -6.48 17.34
C GLY A 136 -2.77 -7.64 16.97
N VAL A 137 -3.26 -8.58 16.18
CA VAL A 137 -2.48 -9.75 15.72
C VAL A 137 -1.32 -9.32 14.82
N GLY A 138 -1.55 -8.37 13.91
CA GLY A 138 -0.49 -7.82 13.06
C GLY A 138 0.63 -7.18 13.87
N LEU A 139 0.31 -6.30 14.81
CA LEU A 139 1.29 -5.68 15.69
C LEU A 139 2.06 -6.74 16.50
N LEU A 140 1.36 -7.70 17.09
CA LEU A 140 1.96 -8.75 17.91
C LEU A 140 2.90 -9.62 17.09
N THR A 141 2.49 -10.01 15.88
CA THR A 141 3.32 -10.77 14.93
C THR A 141 4.57 -9.99 14.55
N TYR A 142 4.45 -8.69 14.28
CA TYR A 142 5.60 -7.86 13.96
C TYR A 142 6.57 -7.75 15.14
N PHE A 143 6.08 -7.52 16.34
CA PHE A 143 6.94 -7.44 17.54
C PHE A 143 7.71 -8.74 17.81
N ILE A 144 7.09 -9.89 17.56
CA ILE A 144 7.71 -11.20 17.79
C ILE A 144 8.69 -11.56 16.66
N THR A 145 8.28 -11.37 15.41
CA THR A 145 9.04 -11.87 14.25
C THR A 145 9.98 -10.85 13.64
N GLN A 146 9.76 -9.56 13.88
CA GLN A 146 10.46 -8.44 13.22
C GLN A 146 10.47 -8.57 11.70
N ASN A 147 9.48 -9.25 11.14
CA ASN A 147 9.39 -9.59 9.72
C ASN A 147 8.03 -9.22 9.15
N LEU A 148 8.03 -8.26 8.22
CA LEU A 148 6.81 -7.76 7.57
C LEU A 148 6.08 -8.84 6.76
N ILE A 149 6.81 -9.81 6.17
CA ILE A 149 6.21 -10.87 5.37
C ILE A 149 5.26 -11.70 6.22
N TYR A 150 5.75 -12.19 7.38
CA TYR A 150 4.92 -12.96 8.30
C TYR A 150 3.77 -12.12 8.86
N THR A 151 4.01 -10.85 9.15
CA THR A 151 2.98 -9.93 9.63
C THR A 151 1.83 -9.81 8.63
N VAL A 152 2.13 -9.56 7.35
CA VAL A 152 1.10 -9.43 6.30
C VAL A 152 0.34 -10.75 6.10
N ILE A 153 1.05 -11.87 5.99
CA ILE A 153 0.41 -13.18 5.78
C ILE A 153 -0.53 -13.52 6.94
N VAL A 154 -0.04 -13.39 8.18
CA VAL A 154 -0.83 -13.73 9.39
C VAL A 154 -2.05 -12.80 9.50
N SER A 155 -1.89 -11.49 9.29
CA SER A 155 -2.99 -10.52 9.36
C SER A 155 -4.06 -10.78 8.30
N VAL A 156 -3.67 -11.11 7.06
CA VAL A 156 -4.64 -11.39 5.98
C VAL A 156 -5.39 -12.69 6.24
N VAL A 157 -4.68 -13.75 6.64
CA VAL A 157 -5.30 -15.05 6.92
C VAL A 157 -6.26 -14.95 8.10
N GLU A 158 -5.83 -14.32 9.18
CA GLU A 158 -6.63 -14.16 10.40
C GLU A 158 -7.87 -13.27 10.12
N SER A 159 -7.71 -12.14 9.46
CA SER A 159 -8.84 -11.27 9.08
C SER A 159 -9.87 -12.00 8.22
N SER A 160 -9.42 -12.84 7.30
CA SER A 160 -10.30 -13.64 6.44
C SER A 160 -11.10 -14.66 7.24
N ILE A 161 -10.47 -15.30 8.24
CA ILE A 161 -11.12 -16.27 9.13
C ILE A 161 -12.16 -15.56 10.01
N VAL A 162 -11.76 -14.46 10.67
CA VAL A 162 -12.64 -13.69 11.57
C VAL A 162 -13.84 -13.15 10.81
N TRP A 163 -13.63 -12.61 9.62
CA TRP A 163 -14.72 -12.12 8.77
C TRP A 163 -15.69 -13.22 8.39
N ASN A 164 -15.19 -14.38 7.98
CA ASN A 164 -16.03 -15.52 7.62
C ASN A 164 -16.88 -16.01 8.80
N ILE A 165 -16.31 -16.07 10.01
CA ILE A 165 -17.03 -16.44 11.22
C ILE A 165 -18.11 -15.41 11.56
N LEU A 166 -17.80 -14.11 11.45
CA LEU A 166 -18.72 -13.02 11.74
C LEU A 166 -19.88 -12.96 10.74
N CYS A 167 -19.61 -13.14 9.44
CA CYS A 167 -20.64 -13.16 8.41
C CYS A 167 -21.56 -14.37 8.57
N ARG A 168 -21.00 -15.55 8.87
CA ARG A 168 -21.80 -16.78 9.07
C ARG A 168 -22.75 -16.70 10.27
N ASN A 169 -22.39 -15.95 11.31
CA ASN A 169 -23.26 -15.72 12.47
C ASN A 169 -24.36 -14.66 12.25
N LYS A 170 -24.33 -13.91 11.13
CA LYS A 170 -25.39 -12.95 10.79
C LYS A 170 -26.51 -13.56 9.95
N ASP A 171 -26.25 -14.71 9.33
CA ASP A 171 -27.21 -15.42 8.45
C ASP A 171 -27.99 -16.53 9.21
N THR A 172 -27.74 -16.68 10.51
CA THR A 172 -28.52 -17.52 11.45
C THR A 172 -29.29 -16.66 12.42
#